data_f76bcce1b110183b093dafa181ad4068
#
_entry.id   f76bcce1b110183b093dafa181ad4068
#
_cell.length_a   1.000
_cell.length_b   1.000
_cell.length_c   1.000
_cell.angle_alpha   90.00
_cell.angle_beta   90.00
_cell.angle_gamma   90.00
#
_symmetry.space_group_name_H-M   'P 1'
#
loop_
_entity.id
_entity.type
_entity.pdbx_description
1 polymer ?
#
loop_
_entity_poly.entity_id
_entity_poly.type
_entity_poly.pdbx_seq_one_letter_code
_entity_poly.pdbx_strand_id
1 'polypeptide(L)'
;MKVLFATTNPAKIKKYADKLKEKDIEILTIKDLGINLKPEETGKNAIENAYIKAKAYYDKTKVVSIGMDNNLYIEGLPEEKQPGTHVRRINGKELNDEEMIEYYSKLVNEYGGRLTAKWVYGMVIYNGKETNEYSWSKGHFYFIDKPCEKRNPGYPLDSMSIMPECNKYFVDLTEEDKNKNQKDYNEDDVIDFIVRSVRRESK
;
A
#
# COMPACT_ATOMS: atom_id res chain seq x y z
N MET A 1 -1.34 -18.56 16.32
CA MET A 1 -2.43 -18.58 15.32
C MET A 1 -1.83 -18.28 13.95
N LYS A 2 -2.35 -18.91 12.86
CA LYS A 2 -1.82 -18.68 11.49
C LYS A 2 -2.81 -17.88 10.66
N VAL A 3 -2.30 -16.88 9.92
CA VAL A 3 -3.09 -16.04 9.00
C VAL A 3 -2.37 -15.92 7.65
N LEU A 4 -3.11 -15.91 6.57
CA LEU A 4 -2.54 -15.74 5.22
C LEU A 4 -2.47 -14.26 4.87
N PHE A 5 -1.30 -13.75 4.53
CA PHE A 5 -1.18 -12.41 3.97
C PHE A 5 -1.26 -12.50 2.43
N ALA A 6 -2.38 -12.05 1.89
CA ALA A 6 -2.74 -12.13 0.47
C ALA A 6 -1.95 -11.10 -0.38
N THR A 7 -0.62 -11.20 -0.37
CA THR A 7 0.28 -10.33 -1.13
C THR A 7 1.52 -11.09 -1.61
N THR A 8 2.01 -10.74 -2.79
CA THR A 8 3.31 -11.21 -3.31
C THR A 8 4.44 -10.23 -2.98
N ASN A 9 4.13 -9.06 -2.42
CA ASN A 9 5.14 -8.05 -2.08
C ASN A 9 5.84 -8.39 -0.75
N PRO A 10 7.13 -8.80 -0.78
CA PRO A 10 7.85 -9.19 0.42
C PRO A 10 8.06 -8.05 1.42
N ALA A 11 8.11 -6.80 0.94
CA ALA A 11 8.26 -5.64 1.82
C ALA A 11 7.00 -5.41 2.68
N LYS A 12 5.79 -5.64 2.12
CA LYS A 12 4.54 -5.60 2.88
C LYS A 12 4.53 -6.68 3.97
N ILE A 13 4.98 -7.90 3.64
CA ILE A 13 5.04 -9.02 4.60
C ILE A 13 6.03 -8.70 5.73
N LYS A 14 7.27 -8.38 5.37
CA LYS A 14 8.34 -8.09 6.34
C LYS A 14 7.95 -7.01 7.34
N LYS A 15 7.24 -5.99 6.88
CA LYS A 15 6.82 -4.87 7.72
C LYS A 15 6.01 -5.30 8.96
N TYR A 16 5.16 -6.32 8.83
CA TYR A 16 4.25 -6.71 9.90
C TYR A 16 4.63 -8.04 10.58
N ALA A 17 5.46 -8.87 9.92
CA ALA A 17 5.71 -10.25 10.33
C ALA A 17 6.31 -10.36 11.75
N ASP A 18 7.35 -9.59 12.05
CA ASP A 18 8.05 -9.68 13.33
C ASP A 18 7.16 -9.25 14.49
N LYS A 19 6.47 -8.10 14.36
CA LYS A 19 5.54 -7.61 15.39
C LYS A 19 4.35 -8.54 15.63
N LEU A 20 3.81 -9.16 14.58
CA LEU A 20 2.71 -10.11 14.70
C LEU A 20 3.16 -11.42 15.34
N LYS A 21 4.38 -11.86 15.05
CA LYS A 21 4.99 -13.03 15.69
C LYS A 21 5.12 -12.86 17.21
N GLU A 22 5.48 -11.67 17.68
CA GLU A 22 5.50 -11.31 19.12
C GLU A 22 4.11 -11.38 19.77
N LYS A 23 3.05 -11.33 18.97
CA LYS A 23 1.65 -11.46 19.40
C LYS A 23 1.09 -12.86 19.13
N ASP A 24 1.94 -13.89 18.94
CA ASP A 24 1.55 -15.28 18.65
C ASP A 24 0.73 -15.44 17.34
N ILE A 25 0.92 -14.53 16.38
CA ILE A 25 0.33 -14.60 15.04
C ILE A 25 1.43 -14.83 14.02
N GLU A 26 1.39 -16.00 13.37
CA GLU A 26 2.29 -16.40 12.30
C GLU A 26 1.69 -16.02 10.95
N ILE A 27 2.43 -15.24 10.14
CA ILE A 27 2.03 -14.93 8.77
C ILE A 27 2.44 -16.09 7.85
N LEU A 28 1.45 -16.63 7.14
CA LEU A 28 1.66 -17.49 5.98
C LEU A 28 1.71 -16.61 4.73
N THR A 29 2.57 -16.97 3.79
CA THR A 29 2.64 -16.31 2.49
C THR A 29 1.92 -17.14 1.42
N ILE A 30 1.59 -16.49 0.30
CA ILE A 30 1.05 -17.17 -0.88
C ILE A 30 2.02 -18.26 -1.37
N LYS A 31 3.34 -17.97 -1.28
CA LYS A 31 4.41 -18.90 -1.65
C LYS A 31 4.46 -20.13 -0.74
N ASP A 32 4.33 -19.93 0.58
CA ASP A 32 4.36 -21.04 1.55
C ASP A 32 3.24 -22.05 1.30
N LEU A 33 2.10 -21.58 0.79
CA LEU A 33 0.95 -22.42 0.47
C LEU A 33 0.95 -22.93 -0.99
N GLY A 34 1.95 -22.58 -1.79
CA GLY A 34 2.04 -22.98 -3.20
C GLY A 34 0.87 -22.50 -4.06
N ILE A 35 0.27 -21.35 -3.72
CA ILE A 35 -0.93 -20.84 -4.37
C ILE A 35 -0.54 -20.06 -5.61
N ASN A 36 -1.10 -20.45 -6.75
CA ASN A 36 -1.05 -19.68 -7.99
C ASN A 36 -2.42 -19.07 -8.27
N LEU A 37 -2.75 -17.99 -7.60
CA LEU A 37 -3.97 -17.23 -7.77
C LEU A 37 -3.61 -15.74 -7.88
N LYS A 38 -4.14 -15.06 -8.90
CA LYS A 38 -4.02 -13.63 -9.08
C LYS A 38 -5.43 -13.04 -9.23
N PRO A 39 -6.07 -12.62 -8.13
CA PRO A 39 -7.39 -12.01 -8.19
C PRO A 39 -7.35 -10.75 -9.06
N GLU A 40 -8.40 -10.55 -9.84
CA GLU A 40 -8.57 -9.32 -10.61
C GLU A 40 -9.00 -8.18 -9.68
N GLU A 41 -8.18 -7.15 -9.59
CA GLU A 41 -8.39 -5.99 -8.73
C GLU A 41 -9.30 -4.97 -9.44
N THR A 42 -10.61 -5.15 -9.30
CA THR A 42 -11.65 -4.33 -9.94
C THR A 42 -12.26 -3.30 -8.98
N GLY A 43 -11.77 -3.22 -7.77
CA GLY A 43 -12.24 -2.29 -6.74
C GLY A 43 -11.91 -0.83 -7.08
N LYS A 44 -12.78 0.07 -6.67
CA LYS A 44 -12.66 1.53 -6.88
C LYS A 44 -11.68 2.19 -5.90
N ASN A 45 -11.37 1.52 -4.81
CA ASN A 45 -10.50 2.02 -3.76
C ASN A 45 -9.69 0.89 -3.11
N ALA A 46 -8.76 1.27 -2.21
CA ALA A 46 -7.85 0.32 -1.55
C ALA A 46 -8.59 -0.73 -0.69
N ILE A 47 -9.69 -0.36 -0.03
CA ILE A 47 -10.49 -1.29 0.79
C ILE A 47 -11.15 -2.35 -0.09
N GLU A 48 -11.79 -1.94 -1.19
CA GLU A 48 -12.44 -2.87 -2.11
C GLU A 48 -11.44 -3.87 -2.71
N ASN A 49 -10.27 -3.41 -3.15
CA ASN A 49 -9.22 -4.31 -3.66
C ASN A 49 -8.63 -5.18 -2.57
N ALA A 50 -8.45 -4.66 -1.35
CA ALA A 50 -8.03 -5.45 -0.20
C ALA A 50 -9.05 -6.57 0.12
N TYR A 51 -10.35 -6.26 0.06
CA TYR A 51 -11.43 -7.25 0.23
C TYR A 51 -11.39 -8.33 -0.85
N ILE A 52 -11.30 -7.93 -2.12
CA ILE A 52 -11.19 -8.89 -3.25
C ILE A 52 -10.05 -9.87 -3.02
N LYS A 53 -8.87 -9.37 -2.62
CA LYS A 53 -7.71 -10.22 -2.30
C LYS A 53 -8.00 -11.13 -1.11
N ALA A 54 -8.42 -10.59 0.02
CA ALA A 54 -8.66 -11.37 1.24
C ALA A 54 -9.67 -12.47 1.00
N LYS A 55 -10.80 -12.14 0.35
CA LYS A 55 -11.86 -13.10 0.04
C LYS A 55 -11.40 -14.20 -0.91
N ALA A 56 -10.74 -13.85 -2.03
CA ALA A 56 -10.29 -14.82 -3.02
C ALA A 56 -9.33 -15.85 -2.43
N TYR A 57 -8.39 -15.40 -1.60
CA TYR A 57 -7.44 -16.31 -0.94
C TYR A 57 -8.09 -17.12 0.19
N TYR A 58 -9.00 -16.53 0.96
CA TYR A 58 -9.79 -17.28 1.93
C TYR A 58 -10.63 -18.36 1.25
N ASP A 59 -11.33 -18.06 0.19
CA ASP A 59 -12.17 -19.03 -0.54
C ASP A 59 -11.35 -20.21 -1.01
N LYS A 60 -10.10 -19.98 -1.42
CA LYS A 60 -9.17 -21.00 -1.85
C LYS A 60 -8.58 -21.85 -0.72
N THR A 61 -8.28 -21.25 0.44
CA THR A 61 -7.47 -21.90 1.48
C THR A 61 -8.24 -22.22 2.74
N LYS A 62 -9.35 -21.53 2.98
CA LYS A 62 -10.12 -21.51 4.25
C LYS A 62 -9.28 -21.04 5.45
N VAL A 63 -8.15 -20.36 5.18
CA VAL A 63 -7.34 -19.69 6.19
C VAL A 63 -7.75 -18.23 6.25
N VAL A 64 -7.88 -17.68 7.47
CA VAL A 64 -8.11 -16.25 7.66
C VAL A 64 -7.12 -15.45 6.84
N SER A 65 -7.62 -14.56 6.00
CA SER A 65 -6.79 -13.88 5.00
C SER A 65 -6.79 -12.38 5.19
N ILE A 66 -5.59 -11.80 5.14
CA ILE A 66 -5.36 -10.36 5.18
C ILE A 66 -5.11 -9.89 3.77
N GLY A 67 -6.01 -9.07 3.22
CA GLY A 67 -5.79 -8.31 2.00
C GLY A 67 -5.29 -6.91 2.31
N MET A 68 -4.44 -6.38 1.47
CA MET A 68 -3.94 -5.01 1.60
C MET A 68 -3.71 -4.39 0.23
N ASP A 69 -4.22 -3.17 0.06
CA ASP A 69 -3.98 -2.36 -1.12
C ASP A 69 -3.72 -0.90 -0.78
N ASN A 70 -3.41 -0.07 -1.77
CA ASN A 70 -3.20 1.36 -1.58
C ASN A 70 -3.59 2.14 -2.83
N ASN A 71 -4.14 3.34 -2.61
CA ASN A 71 -4.41 4.35 -3.64
C ASN A 71 -3.41 5.48 -3.55
N LEU A 72 -3.08 6.04 -4.71
CA LEU A 72 -2.44 7.33 -4.81
C LEU A 72 -3.51 8.39 -5.14
N TYR A 73 -3.54 9.44 -4.34
CA TYR A 73 -4.40 10.60 -4.56
C TYR A 73 -3.55 11.85 -4.74
N ILE A 74 -3.82 12.63 -5.79
CA ILE A 74 -3.07 13.85 -6.12
C ILE A 74 -4.05 15.02 -6.15
N GLU A 75 -3.86 16.00 -5.27
CA GLU A 75 -4.71 17.18 -5.18
C GLU A 75 -4.62 18.03 -6.45
N GLY A 76 -5.74 18.59 -6.88
CA GLY A 76 -5.81 19.44 -8.06
C GLY A 76 -5.94 18.70 -9.38
N LEU A 77 -5.80 17.37 -9.41
CA LEU A 77 -6.11 16.60 -10.61
C LEU A 77 -7.61 16.35 -10.72
N PRO A 78 -8.20 16.42 -11.92
CA PRO A 78 -9.57 15.98 -12.15
C PRO A 78 -9.71 14.48 -11.92
N GLU A 79 -10.94 14.03 -11.64
CA GLU A 79 -11.21 12.64 -11.20
C GLU A 79 -10.71 11.60 -12.23
N GLU A 80 -10.88 11.86 -13.52
CA GLU A 80 -10.46 10.97 -14.61
C GLU A 80 -8.93 10.84 -14.76
N LYS A 81 -8.16 11.75 -14.15
CA LYS A 81 -6.69 11.72 -14.12
C LYS A 81 -6.12 11.22 -12.80
N GLN A 82 -6.98 10.93 -11.81
CA GLN A 82 -6.52 10.39 -10.53
C GLN A 82 -5.96 8.98 -10.70
N PRO A 83 -4.76 8.69 -10.18
CA PRO A 83 -4.17 7.34 -10.27
C PRO A 83 -5.00 6.27 -9.56
N GLY A 84 -5.59 6.63 -8.42
CA GLY A 84 -6.37 5.70 -7.61
C GLY A 84 -5.58 4.43 -7.27
N THR A 85 -6.18 3.27 -7.57
CA THR A 85 -5.55 1.95 -7.40
C THR A 85 -4.66 1.53 -8.57
N HIS A 86 -4.74 2.22 -9.69
CA HIS A 86 -4.06 1.88 -10.95
C HIS A 86 -2.76 2.66 -11.17
N VAL A 87 -2.00 2.90 -10.11
CA VAL A 87 -0.81 3.76 -10.15
C VAL A 87 0.21 3.32 -11.22
N ARG A 88 0.37 2.02 -11.42
CA ARG A 88 1.29 1.44 -12.42
C ARG A 88 0.61 1.11 -13.75
N ARG A 89 -0.72 1.05 -13.77
CA ARG A 89 -1.49 0.65 -14.95
C ARG A 89 -2.16 1.86 -15.58
N ILE A 90 -1.55 2.40 -16.62
CA ILE A 90 -2.02 3.60 -17.33
C ILE A 90 -2.52 3.19 -18.71
N ASN A 91 -3.75 3.56 -19.05
CA ASN A 91 -4.38 3.22 -20.34
C ASN A 91 -4.29 1.74 -20.71
N GLY A 92 -4.45 0.84 -19.72
CA GLY A 92 -4.38 -0.61 -19.92
C GLY A 92 -2.98 -1.20 -20.03
N LYS A 93 -1.91 -0.37 -20.02
CA LYS A 93 -0.52 -0.79 -20.04
C LYS A 93 0.07 -0.75 -18.63
N GLU A 94 0.74 -1.81 -18.21
CA GLU A 94 1.55 -1.82 -16.99
C GLU A 94 2.92 -1.20 -17.28
N LEU A 95 3.22 -0.08 -16.61
CA LEU A 95 4.45 0.67 -16.80
C LEU A 95 5.60 0.08 -15.98
N ASN A 96 6.82 0.10 -16.52
CA ASN A 96 8.03 -0.13 -15.74
C ASN A 96 8.39 1.10 -14.89
N ASP A 97 9.45 1.01 -14.07
CA ASP A 97 9.81 2.07 -13.13
C ASP A 97 10.16 3.41 -13.82
N GLU A 98 10.92 3.39 -14.91
CA GLU A 98 11.27 4.61 -15.65
C GLU A 98 10.07 5.19 -16.41
N GLU A 99 9.23 4.34 -17.01
CA GLU A 99 7.99 4.78 -17.66
C GLU A 99 7.03 5.45 -16.67
N MET A 100 6.98 4.96 -15.42
CA MET A 100 6.20 5.61 -14.36
C MET A 100 6.73 7.00 -14.03
N ILE A 101 8.04 7.13 -13.82
CA ILE A 101 8.68 8.41 -13.52
C ILE A 101 8.40 9.41 -14.67
N GLU A 102 8.59 8.98 -15.90
CA GLU A 102 8.33 9.83 -17.08
C GLU A 102 6.86 10.27 -17.16
N TYR A 103 5.92 9.34 -16.97
CA TYR A 103 4.50 9.64 -17.02
C TYR A 103 4.08 10.65 -15.95
N TYR A 104 4.45 10.39 -14.67
CA TYR A 104 4.07 11.26 -13.57
C TYR A 104 4.82 12.60 -13.59
N SER A 105 6.06 12.67 -14.08
CA SER A 105 6.77 13.93 -14.29
C SER A 105 6.04 14.81 -15.30
N LYS A 106 5.61 14.24 -16.41
CA LYS A 106 4.82 14.99 -17.43
C LYS A 106 3.48 15.44 -16.84
N LEU A 107 2.77 14.55 -16.14
CA LEU A 107 1.49 14.88 -15.50
C LEU A 107 1.64 16.03 -14.51
N VAL A 108 2.63 15.96 -13.62
CA VAL A 108 2.87 17.02 -12.62
C VAL A 108 3.27 18.33 -13.28
N ASN A 109 4.08 18.29 -14.35
CA ASN A 109 4.47 19.47 -15.11
C ASN A 109 3.26 20.17 -15.75
N GLU A 110 2.31 19.42 -16.32
CA GLU A 110 1.06 19.97 -16.89
C GLU A 110 0.23 20.76 -15.87
N TYR A 111 0.35 20.43 -14.57
CA TYR A 111 -0.40 21.05 -13.47
C TYR A 111 0.46 21.96 -12.57
N GLY A 112 1.54 22.53 -13.11
CA GLY A 112 2.34 23.57 -12.44
C GLY A 112 3.63 23.09 -11.77
N GLY A 113 4.06 21.86 -12.03
CA GLY A 113 5.37 21.34 -11.65
C GLY A 113 5.51 20.86 -10.19
N ARG A 114 4.50 21.12 -9.35
CA ARG A 114 4.44 20.64 -7.95
C ARG A 114 3.00 20.47 -7.51
N LEU A 115 2.64 19.25 -7.07
CA LEU A 115 1.31 18.92 -6.57
C LEU A 115 1.41 18.26 -5.20
N THR A 116 0.39 18.46 -4.37
CA THR A 116 0.24 17.73 -3.11
C THR A 116 -0.34 16.35 -3.41
N ALA A 117 0.23 15.32 -2.79
CA ALA A 117 -0.25 13.96 -2.95
C ALA A 117 -0.29 13.21 -1.61
N LYS A 118 -1.05 12.13 -1.56
CA LYS A 118 -1.08 11.21 -0.41
C LYS A 118 -1.32 9.77 -0.84
N TRP A 119 -0.73 8.85 -0.09
CA TRP A 119 -1.10 7.44 -0.15
C TRP A 119 -2.19 7.15 0.87
N VAL A 120 -3.25 6.50 0.41
CA VAL A 120 -4.30 5.94 1.28
C VAL A 120 -4.20 4.43 1.22
N TYR A 121 -4.02 3.80 2.35
CA TYR A 121 -3.91 2.36 2.49
C TYR A 121 -5.23 1.77 2.95
N GLY A 122 -5.55 0.58 2.47
CA GLY A 122 -6.67 -0.22 2.90
C GLY A 122 -6.22 -1.62 3.29
N MET A 123 -6.72 -2.11 4.41
CA MET A 123 -6.52 -3.47 4.87
C MET A 123 -7.86 -4.11 5.20
N VAL A 124 -8.04 -5.34 4.78
CA VAL A 124 -9.22 -6.14 5.08
C VAL A 124 -8.79 -7.49 5.63
N ILE A 125 -9.42 -7.90 6.72
CA ILE A 125 -9.28 -9.24 7.28
C ILE A 125 -10.61 -9.96 7.10
N TYR A 126 -10.54 -11.09 6.41
CA TYR A 126 -11.71 -11.91 6.08
C TYR A 126 -11.55 -13.34 6.59
N ASN A 127 -12.56 -13.83 7.32
CA ASN A 127 -12.59 -15.15 7.96
C ASN A 127 -13.66 -16.10 7.40
N GLY A 128 -14.34 -15.66 6.35
CA GLY A 128 -15.43 -16.42 5.71
C GLY A 128 -16.83 -16.07 6.26
N LYS A 129 -16.91 -15.33 7.35
CA LYS A 129 -18.16 -14.85 7.94
C LYS A 129 -18.15 -13.34 8.12
N GLU A 130 -17.07 -12.82 8.67
CA GLU A 130 -16.91 -11.42 9.01
C GLU A 130 -15.85 -10.76 8.15
N THR A 131 -16.07 -9.48 7.88
CA THR A 131 -15.13 -8.57 7.19
C THR A 131 -14.76 -7.45 8.15
N ASN A 132 -13.49 -7.35 8.52
CA ASN A 132 -12.98 -6.24 9.30
C ASN A 132 -12.11 -5.37 8.39
N GLU A 133 -12.35 -4.06 8.42
CA GLU A 133 -11.73 -3.10 7.52
C GLU A 133 -10.97 -2.02 8.30
N TYR A 134 -9.84 -1.58 7.78
CA TYR A 134 -9.06 -0.49 8.32
C TYR A 134 -8.40 0.32 7.20
N SER A 135 -8.50 1.64 7.30
CA SER A 135 -7.90 2.55 6.33
C SER A 135 -7.06 3.61 7.03
N TRP A 136 -5.92 3.96 6.45
CA TRP A 136 -5.03 4.99 6.99
C TRP A 136 -4.25 5.71 5.88
N SER A 137 -3.66 6.86 6.25
CA SER A 137 -2.68 7.58 5.43
C SER A 137 -1.45 7.89 6.27
N LYS A 138 -0.32 8.10 5.61
CA LYS A 138 0.94 8.53 6.26
C LYS A 138 1.18 10.05 6.14
N GLY A 139 0.13 10.80 5.84
CA GLY A 139 0.23 12.23 5.60
C GLY A 139 0.45 12.58 4.11
N HIS A 140 0.64 13.86 3.88
CA HIS A 140 0.85 14.44 2.55
C HIS A 140 2.34 14.48 2.20
N PHE A 141 2.60 14.48 0.90
CA PHE A 141 3.92 14.75 0.33
C PHE A 141 3.75 15.55 -0.96
N TYR A 142 4.84 16.06 -1.51
CA TYR A 142 4.79 16.77 -2.78
C TYR A 142 5.33 15.89 -3.89
N PHE A 143 4.59 15.78 -4.98
CA PHE A 143 5.13 15.37 -6.26
C PHE A 143 5.69 16.57 -6.98
N ILE A 144 6.89 16.40 -7.56
CA ILE A 144 7.53 17.40 -8.40
C ILE A 144 7.87 16.82 -9.78
N ASP A 145 7.86 17.68 -10.78
CA ASP A 145 8.10 17.31 -12.18
C ASP A 145 9.56 16.98 -12.51
N LYS A 146 10.47 17.23 -11.57
CA LYS A 146 11.92 17.00 -11.72
C LYS A 146 12.37 15.89 -10.78
N PRO A 147 12.35 14.62 -11.22
CA PRO A 147 12.83 13.52 -10.39
C PRO A 147 14.34 13.66 -10.15
N CYS A 148 14.82 13.22 -8.98
CA CYS A 148 16.24 13.09 -8.72
C CYS A 148 16.82 11.87 -9.49
N GLU A 149 18.16 11.78 -9.57
CA GLU A 149 18.84 10.68 -10.27
C GLU A 149 18.78 9.35 -9.52
N LYS A 150 18.63 9.40 -8.20
CA LYS A 150 18.57 8.18 -7.37
C LYS A 150 17.27 7.40 -7.63
N ARG A 151 17.40 6.07 -7.62
CA ARG A 151 16.28 5.14 -7.81
C ARG A 151 16.12 4.21 -6.61
N ASN A 152 14.87 3.93 -6.27
CA ASN A 152 14.48 2.90 -5.31
C ASN A 152 13.74 1.80 -6.09
N PRO A 153 14.37 0.68 -6.44
CA PRO A 153 13.77 -0.37 -7.26
C PRO A 153 12.43 -0.85 -6.70
N GLY A 154 11.38 -0.83 -7.55
CA GLY A 154 10.01 -1.16 -7.15
C GLY A 154 9.24 -0.02 -6.49
N TYR A 155 9.89 1.11 -6.20
CA TYR A 155 9.28 2.35 -5.67
C TYR A 155 9.70 3.58 -6.51
N PRO A 156 9.39 3.60 -7.80
CA PRO A 156 9.91 4.61 -8.74
C PRO A 156 9.52 6.04 -8.34
N LEU A 157 8.33 6.22 -7.77
CA LEU A 157 7.81 7.54 -7.40
C LEU A 157 8.53 8.17 -6.20
N ASP A 158 9.34 7.42 -5.46
CA ASP A 158 10.17 7.95 -4.39
C ASP A 158 11.20 8.98 -4.90
N SER A 159 11.62 8.87 -6.17
CA SER A 159 12.57 9.81 -6.80
C SER A 159 11.95 11.15 -7.21
N MET A 160 10.63 11.28 -7.14
CA MET A 160 9.90 12.53 -7.42
C MET A 160 8.99 12.98 -6.27
N SER A 161 8.99 12.24 -5.16
CA SER A 161 8.25 12.55 -3.93
C SER A 161 9.14 13.32 -2.96
N ILE A 162 8.67 14.46 -2.49
CA ILE A 162 9.36 15.33 -1.50
C ILE A 162 8.59 15.27 -0.18
N MET A 163 9.30 14.99 0.92
CA MET A 163 8.76 15.08 2.26
C MET A 163 8.71 16.55 2.72
N PRO A 164 7.52 17.09 3.07
CA PRO A 164 7.37 18.51 3.44
C PRO A 164 8.25 18.93 4.61
N GLU A 165 8.35 18.10 5.64
CA GLU A 165 9.00 18.40 6.91
C GLU A 165 10.50 18.63 6.81
N CYS A 166 11.16 17.99 5.86
CA CYS A 166 12.62 18.12 5.67
C CYS A 166 13.03 18.55 4.25
N ASN A 167 12.07 18.69 3.34
CA ASN A 167 12.28 19.05 1.93
C ASN A 167 13.30 18.16 1.21
N LYS A 168 13.26 16.85 1.51
CA LYS A 168 14.10 15.82 0.90
C LYS A 168 13.28 14.89 0.02
N TYR A 169 13.90 14.33 -1.04
CA TYR A 169 13.31 13.23 -1.78
C TYR A 169 13.14 11.99 -0.89
N PHE A 170 12.12 11.20 -1.15
CA PHE A 170 11.87 9.97 -0.39
C PHE A 170 13.04 9.00 -0.46
N VAL A 171 13.76 8.95 -1.58
CA VAL A 171 14.98 8.13 -1.75
C VAL A 171 16.15 8.58 -0.86
N ASP A 172 16.12 9.80 -0.33
CA ASP A 172 17.16 10.40 0.52
C ASP A 172 16.79 10.44 2.00
N LEU A 173 15.61 9.95 2.37
CA LEU A 173 15.15 9.97 3.76
C LEU A 173 15.93 9.00 4.63
N THR A 174 16.45 9.50 5.73
CA THR A 174 16.99 8.69 6.84
C THR A 174 15.85 8.12 7.69
N GLU A 175 16.15 7.16 8.56
CA GLU A 175 15.15 6.66 9.52
C GLU A 175 14.67 7.77 10.48
N GLU A 176 15.55 8.71 10.84
CA GLU A 176 15.16 9.88 11.65
C GLU A 176 14.16 10.78 10.91
N ASP A 177 14.39 11.05 9.62
CA ASP A 177 13.46 11.83 8.80
C ASP A 177 12.09 11.16 8.71
N LYS A 178 12.06 9.84 8.51
CA LYS A 178 10.81 9.05 8.45
C LYS A 178 10.04 9.09 9.76
N ASN A 179 10.71 9.04 10.89
CA ASN A 179 10.09 9.09 12.21
C ASN A 179 9.47 10.47 12.53
N LYS A 180 10.01 11.56 11.99
CA LYS A 180 9.45 12.90 12.15
C LYS A 180 8.10 13.09 11.48
N ASN A 181 7.81 12.32 10.42
CA ASN A 181 6.58 12.43 9.63
C ASN A 181 5.42 11.54 10.13
N GLN A 182 5.57 10.87 11.26
CA GLN A 182 4.56 9.89 11.73
C GLN A 182 3.44 10.51 12.59
N LYS A 183 3.14 11.82 12.47
CA LYS A 183 2.12 12.46 13.30
C LYS A 183 0.72 11.86 13.14
N ASP A 184 0.38 11.36 11.96
CA ASP A 184 -0.96 10.84 11.64
C ASP A 184 -0.98 9.32 11.40
N TYR A 185 0.14 8.62 11.57
CA TYR A 185 0.26 7.19 11.35
C TYR A 185 1.04 6.52 12.47
N ASN A 186 0.36 5.67 13.22
CA ASN A 186 0.99 4.74 14.16
C ASN A 186 0.90 3.32 13.60
N GLU A 187 2.04 2.70 13.36
CA GLU A 187 2.10 1.30 12.90
C GLU A 187 1.47 0.34 13.91
N ASP A 188 1.55 0.66 15.19
CA ASP A 188 0.98 -0.16 16.26
C ASP A 188 -0.56 -0.21 16.17
N ASP A 189 -1.22 0.85 15.67
CA ASP A 189 -2.68 0.82 15.44
C ASP A 189 -3.07 -0.22 14.38
N VAL A 190 -2.23 -0.39 13.33
CA VAL A 190 -2.45 -1.42 12.30
C VAL A 190 -2.23 -2.81 12.89
N ILE A 191 -1.19 -2.99 13.70
CA ILE A 191 -0.93 -4.25 14.40
C ILE A 191 -2.09 -4.59 15.34
N ASP A 192 -2.55 -3.62 16.13
CA ASP A 192 -3.68 -3.80 17.06
C ASP A 192 -4.98 -4.12 16.31
N PHE A 193 -5.20 -3.49 15.16
CA PHE A 193 -6.32 -3.83 14.29
C PHE A 193 -6.24 -5.30 13.85
N ILE A 194 -5.09 -5.77 13.37
CA ILE A 194 -4.90 -7.15 12.95
C ILE A 194 -5.16 -8.09 14.12
N VAL A 195 -4.51 -7.86 15.27
CA VAL A 195 -4.64 -8.70 16.46
C VAL A 195 -6.08 -8.82 16.92
N ARG A 196 -6.81 -7.71 17.01
CA ARG A 196 -8.21 -7.69 17.43
C ARG A 196 -9.12 -8.42 16.44
N SER A 197 -8.91 -8.21 15.14
CA SER A 197 -9.75 -8.81 14.10
C SER A 197 -9.56 -10.31 13.99
N VAL A 198 -8.33 -10.79 14.20
CA VAL A 198 -8.01 -12.22 14.12
C VAL A 198 -8.45 -12.98 15.40
N ARG A 199 -8.37 -12.36 16.60
CA ARG A 199 -8.72 -12.99 17.88
C ARG A 199 -10.22 -13.03 18.19
N ARG A 200 -11.03 -12.19 17.54
CA ARG A 200 -12.51 -12.22 17.72
C ARG A 200 -13.14 -13.55 17.32
N GLU A 201 -12.43 -14.36 16.53
CA GLU A 201 -12.88 -15.69 16.11
C GLU A 201 -12.74 -16.79 17.18
N SER A 202 -11.99 -16.53 18.25
CA SER A 202 -11.68 -17.53 19.27
C SER A 202 -12.76 -17.63 20.37
N LYS A 203 -13.91 -17.01 20.18
CA LYS A 203 -15.10 -17.11 21.01
C LYS A 203 -16.28 -17.65 20.19
#